data_2f79447bdb302674b6577da2a009324d
#
_entry.id   2f79447bdb302674b6577da2a009324d
#
_cell.length_a   1.000
_cell.length_b   1.000
_cell.length_c   1.000
_cell.angle_alpha   90.00
_cell.angle_beta   90.00
_cell.angle_gamma   90.00
#
_symmetry.space_group_name_H-M   'P 1'
#
loop_
_entity.id
_entity.type
_entity.pdbx_description
1 polymer ?
#
loop_
_entity_poly.entity_id
_entity_poly.type
_entity_poly.pdbx_seq_one_letter_code
_entity_poly.pdbx_strand_id
1 'polypeptide(L)'
;MKIFAKDKVVFNFSKANQPVYFVEAGETFWVETDDCYSGQIKTETVLRPDIDISIMDCSVGPIAVSGAEPGDVLCVEVLAIQLAEQGVMVTSPGLGVLGEKITEAHTKIIPIKNGFAEFNEKIRLPLTPMIGVLGVAPAEGSVHCAVPGDHGSNMDTKLIKVGSKVYLPVFVSGANLALGDLHACMGDGELSGTGIETAGSCLLYTSPSPRDI
;
A
#
# COMPACT_ATOMS: atom_id res chain seq x y z
N MET A 1 17.04 -9.87 11.18
CA MET A 1 15.99 -9.60 10.19
C MET A 1 16.00 -8.12 9.90
N LYS A 2 15.99 -7.70 8.64
CA LYS A 2 16.01 -6.30 8.24
C LYS A 2 14.64 -5.64 8.52
N ILE A 3 14.67 -4.34 8.85
CA ILE A 3 13.48 -3.49 8.98
C ILE A 3 13.75 -2.25 8.12
N PHE A 4 12.89 -1.98 7.16
CA PHE A 4 12.96 -0.82 6.29
C PHE A 4 11.99 0.24 6.80
N ALA A 5 12.57 1.36 7.20
CA ALA A 5 11.81 2.46 7.78
C ALA A 5 11.02 3.23 6.72
N LYS A 6 9.90 3.81 7.13
CA LYS A 6 8.99 4.57 6.27
C LYS A 6 9.50 5.96 5.85
N ASP A 7 10.77 6.29 6.12
CA ASP A 7 11.38 7.57 5.73
C ASP A 7 11.92 7.60 4.29
N LYS A 8 11.92 6.46 3.61
CA LYS A 8 12.35 6.30 2.22
C LYS A 8 11.15 5.87 1.39
N VAL A 9 10.51 6.86 0.75
CA VAL A 9 9.30 6.65 -0.03
C VAL A 9 9.43 7.15 -1.45
N VAL A 10 8.63 6.56 -2.32
CA VAL A 10 8.38 7.03 -3.68
C VAL A 10 6.89 7.33 -3.82
N PHE A 11 6.56 8.28 -4.70
CA PHE A 11 5.19 8.61 -5.09
C PHE A 11 4.89 8.14 -6.51
N ASN A 12 5.91 7.63 -7.18
CA ASN A 12 5.81 7.07 -8.53
C ASN A 12 6.69 5.82 -8.65
N PHE A 13 6.20 4.80 -9.31
CA PHE A 13 7.01 3.69 -9.78
C PHE A 13 7.76 4.10 -11.04
N SER A 14 9.07 3.96 -11.05
CA SER A 14 9.93 4.31 -12.20
C SER A 14 11.27 3.60 -12.13
N LYS A 15 11.80 3.19 -13.28
CA LYS A 15 13.18 2.67 -13.38
C LYS A 15 14.26 3.72 -13.05
N ALA A 16 13.89 4.99 -13.05
CA ALA A 16 14.80 6.08 -12.68
C ALA A 16 14.99 6.21 -11.16
N ASN A 17 14.09 5.65 -10.37
CA ASN A 17 14.21 5.63 -8.92
C ASN A 17 15.35 4.68 -8.52
N GLN A 18 16.38 5.22 -7.86
CA GLN A 18 17.49 4.40 -7.39
C GLN A 18 17.05 3.60 -6.14
N PRO A 19 17.39 2.29 -6.06
CA PRO A 19 17.13 1.50 -4.88
C PRO A 19 17.78 2.11 -3.64
N VAL A 20 17.01 2.14 -2.55
CA VAL A 20 17.47 2.61 -1.23
C VAL A 20 17.59 1.46 -0.24
N TYR A 21 16.94 0.34 -0.53
CA TYR A 21 17.00 -0.89 0.24
C TYR A 21 17.39 -2.07 -0.63
N PHE A 22 18.03 -3.09 -0.02
CA PHE A 22 18.54 -4.26 -0.72
C PHE A 22 18.26 -5.53 0.07
N VAL A 23 17.73 -6.55 -0.60
CA VAL A 23 17.44 -7.86 -0.04
C VAL A 23 17.97 -8.96 -0.96
N GLU A 24 18.35 -10.09 -0.35
CA GLU A 24 18.70 -11.29 -1.10
C GLU A 24 17.43 -12.06 -1.50
N ALA A 25 17.50 -12.82 -2.59
CA ALA A 25 16.44 -13.77 -2.95
C ALA A 25 16.20 -14.75 -1.80
N GLY A 26 14.95 -14.93 -1.40
CA GLY A 26 14.58 -15.79 -0.26
C GLY A 26 14.72 -15.12 1.11
N GLU A 27 15.07 -13.84 1.17
CA GLU A 27 15.16 -13.11 2.43
C GLU A 27 13.78 -12.66 2.91
N THR A 28 13.61 -12.64 4.23
CA THR A 28 12.43 -12.12 4.92
C THR A 28 12.76 -10.80 5.59
N PHE A 29 11.93 -9.78 5.42
CA PHE A 29 12.16 -8.43 5.95
C PHE A 29 10.87 -7.70 6.31
N TRP A 30 10.95 -6.77 7.25
CA TRP A 30 9.85 -5.86 7.58
C TRP A 30 9.95 -4.56 6.79
N VAL A 31 8.79 -4.04 6.41
CA VAL A 31 8.64 -2.70 5.81
C VAL A 31 7.63 -1.93 6.62
N GLU A 32 8.03 -0.80 7.19
CA GLU A 32 7.14 0.15 7.87
C GLU A 32 6.54 1.11 6.86
N THR A 33 5.23 1.41 6.96
CA THR A 33 4.52 2.33 6.05
C THR A 33 3.77 3.40 6.81
N ASP A 34 3.59 4.58 6.22
CA ASP A 34 2.52 5.49 6.59
C ASP A 34 1.19 5.07 5.93
N ASP A 35 0.09 5.74 6.30
CA ASP A 35 -1.18 5.61 5.61
C ASP A 35 -1.12 6.25 4.20
N CYS A 36 -2.13 6.01 3.35
CA CYS A 36 -2.17 6.56 2.00
C CYS A 36 -2.09 8.09 1.96
N TYR A 37 -2.47 8.77 3.04
CA TYR A 37 -2.38 10.24 3.15
C TYR A 37 -0.99 10.74 3.55
N SER A 38 0.03 9.87 3.62
CA SER A 38 1.38 10.21 4.11
C SER A 38 1.37 10.82 5.52
N GLY A 39 0.46 10.37 6.38
CA GLY A 39 0.31 10.85 7.75
C GLY A 39 -0.18 12.30 7.87
N GLN A 40 -0.72 12.90 6.82
CA GLN A 40 -1.23 14.27 6.83
C GLN A 40 -2.50 14.41 7.67
N ILE A 41 -3.34 13.38 7.73
CA ILE A 41 -4.62 13.40 8.44
C ILE A 41 -4.46 12.76 9.81
N LYS A 42 -4.35 13.59 10.84
CA LYS A 42 -4.16 13.14 12.24
C LYS A 42 -5.38 13.39 13.13
N THR A 43 -6.28 14.25 12.67
CA THR A 43 -7.50 14.64 13.40
C THR A 43 -8.66 14.77 12.43
N GLU A 44 -9.89 14.68 12.94
CA GLU A 44 -11.10 14.82 12.13
C GLU A 44 -11.31 16.25 11.58
N THR A 45 -10.50 17.21 12.02
CA THR A 45 -10.55 18.60 11.52
C THR A 45 -9.76 18.80 10.23
N VAL A 46 -8.87 17.86 9.87
CA VAL A 46 -8.15 17.89 8.60
C VAL A 46 -9.00 17.18 7.56
N LEU A 47 -9.41 17.89 6.53
CA LEU A 47 -10.26 17.35 5.48
C LEU A 47 -9.45 16.99 4.24
N ARG A 48 -9.92 16.03 3.45
CA ARG A 48 -9.22 15.62 2.21
C ARG A 48 -8.90 16.78 1.26
N PRO A 49 -9.74 17.80 1.05
CA PRO A 49 -9.38 18.95 0.23
C PRO A 49 -8.24 19.82 0.76
N ASP A 50 -7.87 19.66 2.04
CA ASP A 50 -6.84 20.49 2.70
C ASP A 50 -5.45 19.85 2.63
N ILE A 51 -5.33 18.59 2.17
CA ILE A 51 -4.06 17.88 2.10
C ILE A 51 -3.42 17.98 0.71
N ASP A 52 -2.11 17.76 0.65
CA ASP A 52 -1.38 17.62 -0.60
C ASP A 52 -1.63 16.22 -1.21
N ILE A 53 -2.46 16.17 -2.24
CA ILE A 53 -2.77 14.91 -2.95
C ILE A 53 -1.60 14.37 -3.78
N SER A 54 -0.59 15.19 -4.08
CA SER A 54 0.57 14.75 -4.87
C SER A 54 1.51 13.80 -4.12
N ILE A 55 1.37 13.77 -2.79
CA ILE A 55 2.13 12.86 -1.92
C ILE A 55 1.27 11.75 -1.31
N MET A 56 0.07 11.51 -1.86
CA MET A 56 -0.74 10.36 -1.48
C MET A 56 -0.14 9.04 -2.03
N ASP A 57 -0.59 7.94 -1.45
CA ASP A 57 -0.21 6.57 -1.82
C ASP A 57 1.30 6.34 -1.77
N CYS A 58 1.95 6.99 -0.79
CA CYS A 58 3.38 6.87 -0.59
C CYS A 58 3.78 5.41 -0.39
N SER A 59 4.75 4.97 -1.18
CA SER A 59 5.23 3.59 -1.15
C SER A 59 6.68 3.53 -0.69
N VAL A 60 6.96 2.70 0.31
CA VAL A 60 8.31 2.53 0.86
C VAL A 60 9.16 1.72 -0.10
N GLY A 61 10.32 2.24 -0.43
CA GLY A 61 11.25 1.69 -1.40
C GLY A 61 11.96 2.78 -2.21
N PRO A 62 12.56 2.43 -3.38
CA PRO A 62 12.59 1.09 -3.99
C PRO A 62 13.49 0.10 -3.23
N ILE A 63 13.04 -1.15 -3.21
CA ILE A 63 13.76 -2.28 -2.63
C ILE A 63 14.29 -3.13 -3.78
N ALA A 64 15.60 -3.21 -3.94
CA ALA A 64 16.20 -4.11 -4.92
C ALA A 64 16.27 -5.54 -4.38
N VAL A 65 15.78 -6.49 -5.15
CA VAL A 65 15.88 -7.93 -4.87
C VAL A 65 17.00 -8.54 -5.68
N SER A 66 18.01 -9.05 -5.02
CA SER A 66 19.20 -9.65 -5.65
C SER A 66 18.80 -10.82 -6.56
N GLY A 67 19.32 -10.84 -7.78
CA GLY A 67 19.05 -11.88 -8.77
C GLY A 67 17.73 -11.74 -9.51
N ALA A 68 16.91 -10.73 -9.24
CA ALA A 68 15.73 -10.45 -10.06
C ALA A 68 16.16 -9.73 -11.36
N GLU A 69 15.92 -10.35 -12.51
CA GLU A 69 16.32 -9.83 -13.82
C GLU A 69 15.11 -9.61 -14.74
N PRO A 70 15.21 -8.68 -15.69
CA PRO A 70 14.13 -8.44 -16.66
C PRO A 70 13.70 -9.73 -17.36
N GLY A 71 12.40 -10.01 -17.32
CA GLY A 71 11.80 -11.24 -17.83
C GLY A 71 11.48 -12.29 -16.78
N ASP A 72 12.01 -12.15 -15.57
CA ASP A 72 11.60 -12.97 -14.43
C ASP A 72 10.21 -12.60 -13.90
N VAL A 73 9.74 -13.37 -12.95
CA VAL A 73 8.57 -13.07 -12.12
C VAL A 73 9.03 -12.97 -10.67
N LEU A 74 8.76 -11.85 -10.02
CA LEU A 74 8.99 -11.68 -8.58
C LEU A 74 7.77 -12.19 -7.81
N CYS A 75 7.97 -13.23 -7.01
CA CYS A 75 6.99 -13.64 -6.01
C CYS A 75 7.18 -12.80 -4.74
N VAL A 76 6.14 -12.13 -4.30
CA VAL A 76 6.08 -11.43 -3.01
C VAL A 76 5.04 -12.13 -2.13
N GLU A 77 5.48 -12.75 -1.04
CA GLU A 77 4.61 -13.40 -0.06
C GLU A 77 4.41 -12.50 1.16
N VAL A 78 3.16 -12.28 1.55
CA VAL A 78 2.78 -11.49 2.72
C VAL A 78 2.69 -12.41 3.93
N LEU A 79 3.66 -12.33 4.84
CA LEU A 79 3.75 -13.21 6.00
C LEU A 79 3.04 -12.66 7.23
N ALA A 80 3.07 -11.34 7.43
CA ALA A 80 2.35 -10.66 8.51
C ALA A 80 2.05 -9.21 8.13
N ILE A 81 1.00 -8.65 8.73
CA ILE A 81 0.65 -7.23 8.68
C ILE A 81 0.36 -6.80 10.12
N GLN A 82 1.05 -5.77 10.58
CA GLN A 82 0.81 -5.13 11.88
C GLN A 82 0.31 -3.71 11.62
N LEU A 83 -0.86 -3.39 12.14
CA LEU A 83 -1.51 -2.10 11.95
C LEU A 83 -1.20 -1.15 13.10
N ALA A 84 -1.28 0.16 12.84
CA ALA A 84 -1.32 1.17 13.88
C ALA A 84 -2.61 1.07 14.72
N GLU A 85 -2.69 1.81 15.81
CA GLU A 85 -3.84 1.79 16.74
C GLU A 85 -5.02 2.63 16.24
N GLN A 86 -4.87 3.29 15.10
CA GLN A 86 -5.93 4.07 14.46
C GLN A 86 -5.85 4.00 12.94
N GLY A 87 -7.00 4.16 12.31
CA GLY A 87 -7.14 4.37 10.88
C GLY A 87 -7.94 5.63 10.57
N VAL A 88 -7.96 5.97 9.29
CA VAL A 88 -8.62 7.16 8.76
C VAL A 88 -9.60 6.74 7.66
N MET A 89 -10.79 7.31 7.67
CA MET A 89 -11.69 7.30 6.51
C MET A 89 -12.10 8.72 6.17
N VAL A 90 -12.28 8.97 4.88
CA VAL A 90 -12.76 10.28 4.41
C VAL A 90 -13.97 10.10 3.48
N THR A 91 -14.82 11.11 3.44
CA THR A 91 -15.74 11.34 2.33
C THR A 91 -15.49 12.73 1.78
N SER A 92 -15.62 12.88 0.47
CA SER A 92 -15.39 14.17 -0.20
C SER A 92 -16.26 14.25 -1.47
N PRO A 93 -16.72 15.42 -1.85
CA PRO A 93 -17.38 15.60 -3.15
C PRO A 93 -16.53 15.02 -4.29
N GLY A 94 -17.14 14.22 -5.14
CA GLY A 94 -16.49 13.56 -6.27
C GLY A 94 -15.71 12.27 -5.92
N LEU A 95 -15.60 11.88 -4.63
CA LEU A 95 -14.88 10.68 -4.21
C LEU A 95 -15.81 9.46 -4.14
N GLY A 96 -15.37 8.35 -4.78
CA GLY A 96 -16.10 7.08 -4.78
C GLY A 96 -17.40 7.12 -5.60
N VAL A 97 -18.12 6.00 -5.61
CA VAL A 97 -19.32 5.81 -6.45
C VAL A 97 -20.50 6.71 -6.07
N LEU A 98 -20.49 7.25 -4.87
CA LEU A 98 -21.50 8.20 -4.39
C LEU A 98 -21.00 9.65 -4.33
N GLY A 99 -19.82 9.92 -4.90
CA GLY A 99 -19.18 11.23 -4.80
C GLY A 99 -20.04 12.41 -5.30
N GLU A 100 -20.88 12.20 -6.32
CA GLU A 100 -21.81 13.22 -6.80
C GLU A 100 -22.91 13.57 -5.80
N LYS A 101 -23.18 12.70 -4.83
CA LYS A 101 -24.20 12.91 -3.78
C LYS A 101 -23.60 13.49 -2.50
N ILE A 102 -22.30 13.51 -2.39
CA ILE A 102 -21.58 14.07 -1.25
C ILE A 102 -21.37 15.55 -1.47
N THR A 103 -21.93 16.37 -0.56
CA THR A 103 -21.89 17.84 -0.68
C THR A 103 -20.79 18.46 0.17
N GLU A 104 -20.31 17.76 1.20
CA GLU A 104 -19.31 18.25 2.15
C GLU A 104 -18.28 17.15 2.43
N ALA A 105 -17.02 17.56 2.63
CA ALA A 105 -15.97 16.65 3.03
C ALA A 105 -16.05 16.35 4.53
N HIS A 106 -15.84 15.09 4.90
CA HIS A 106 -15.73 14.65 6.27
C HIS A 106 -14.55 13.72 6.46
N THR A 107 -13.94 13.79 7.62
CA THR A 107 -12.88 12.89 8.07
C THR A 107 -13.33 12.17 9.31
N LYS A 108 -13.01 10.89 9.40
CA LYS A 108 -13.24 10.09 10.60
C LYS A 108 -11.96 9.38 11.01
N ILE A 109 -11.56 9.57 12.26
CA ILE A 109 -10.50 8.81 12.90
C ILE A 109 -11.13 7.58 13.57
N ILE A 110 -10.63 6.41 13.25
CA ILE A 110 -11.23 5.13 13.66
C ILE A 110 -10.22 4.38 14.53
N PRO A 111 -10.50 4.17 15.83
CA PRO A 111 -9.66 3.34 16.69
C PRO A 111 -9.59 1.90 16.20
N ILE A 112 -8.38 1.34 16.18
CA ILE A 112 -8.08 -0.05 15.82
C ILE A 112 -7.62 -0.76 17.07
N LYS A 113 -8.43 -1.68 17.61
CA LYS A 113 -8.08 -2.43 18.81
C LYS A 113 -8.86 -3.74 18.94
N ASN A 114 -8.27 -4.70 19.63
CA ASN A 114 -8.91 -5.99 19.95
C ASN A 114 -9.47 -6.73 18.73
N GLY A 115 -8.80 -6.62 17.57
CA GLY A 115 -9.24 -7.27 16.33
C GLY A 115 -10.37 -6.56 15.58
N PHE A 116 -10.69 -5.30 15.94
CA PHE A 116 -11.75 -4.52 15.32
C PHE A 116 -11.32 -3.09 15.04
N ALA A 117 -11.90 -2.53 13.98
CA ALA A 117 -11.98 -1.10 13.74
C ALA A 117 -13.30 -0.58 14.32
N GLU A 118 -13.23 0.32 15.28
CA GLU A 118 -14.41 0.83 16.02
C GLU A 118 -14.98 2.06 15.31
N PHE A 119 -15.81 1.83 14.29
CA PHE A 119 -16.34 2.89 13.44
C PHE A 119 -17.22 3.88 14.24
N ASN A 120 -18.08 3.39 15.13
CA ASN A 120 -18.86 4.17 16.09
C ASN A 120 -19.38 3.26 17.22
N GLU A 121 -20.20 3.80 18.12
CA GLU A 121 -20.76 3.07 19.27
C GLU A 121 -21.56 1.82 18.89
N LYS A 122 -22.09 1.75 17.66
CA LYS A 122 -22.96 0.67 17.17
C LYS A 122 -22.29 -0.23 16.13
N ILE A 123 -21.25 0.27 15.47
CA ILE A 123 -20.61 -0.41 14.33
C ILE A 123 -19.16 -0.69 14.68
N ARG A 124 -18.83 -1.97 14.71
CA ARG A 124 -17.47 -2.49 14.82
C ARG A 124 -17.21 -3.39 13.63
N LEU A 125 -16.13 -3.14 12.91
CA LEU A 125 -15.74 -3.91 11.74
C LEU A 125 -14.60 -4.86 12.11
N PRO A 126 -14.71 -6.17 11.85
CA PRO A 126 -13.59 -7.07 12.06
C PRO A 126 -12.42 -6.67 11.15
N LEU A 127 -11.20 -6.76 11.67
CA LEU A 127 -10.02 -6.45 10.90
C LEU A 127 -9.79 -7.50 9.82
N THR A 128 -9.53 -7.03 8.63
CA THR A 128 -9.10 -7.83 7.47
C THR A 128 -7.94 -7.10 6.78
N PRO A 129 -6.75 -7.04 7.44
CA PRO A 129 -5.64 -6.23 6.97
C PRO A 129 -5.21 -6.63 5.57
N MET A 130 -4.93 -5.62 4.72
CA MET A 130 -4.47 -5.82 3.35
C MET A 130 -3.48 -4.72 2.95
N ILE A 131 -2.81 -4.93 1.83
CA ILE A 131 -1.91 -3.97 1.20
C ILE A 131 -2.60 -3.44 -0.06
N GLY A 132 -2.85 -2.13 -0.13
CA GLY A 132 -3.43 -1.47 -1.30
C GLY A 132 -2.41 -1.31 -2.42
N VAL A 133 -1.26 -0.72 -2.11
CA VAL A 133 -0.18 -0.49 -3.09
C VAL A 133 0.95 -1.50 -2.93
N LEU A 134 1.20 -2.29 -3.96
CA LEU A 134 2.32 -3.21 -4.05
C LEU A 134 2.75 -3.34 -5.51
N GLY A 135 3.98 -2.93 -5.85
CA GLY A 135 4.42 -2.95 -7.24
C GLY A 135 5.93 -2.92 -7.42
N VAL A 136 6.34 -3.02 -8.66
CA VAL A 136 7.73 -2.97 -9.12
C VAL A 136 7.92 -1.83 -10.13
N ALA A 137 9.16 -1.45 -10.43
CA ALA A 137 9.41 -0.44 -11.45
C ALA A 137 8.93 -0.92 -12.83
N PRO A 138 8.17 -0.10 -13.60
CA PRO A 138 7.81 -0.43 -14.97
C PRO A 138 9.03 -0.37 -15.91
N ALA A 139 8.91 -0.98 -17.08
CA ALA A 139 9.97 -0.99 -18.11
C ALA A 139 10.35 0.43 -18.56
N GLU A 140 9.36 1.30 -18.69
CA GLU A 140 9.53 2.68 -19.16
C GLU A 140 8.57 3.63 -18.44
N GLY A 141 8.92 4.92 -18.45
CA GLY A 141 8.10 5.98 -17.91
C GLY A 141 8.16 6.09 -16.38
N SER A 142 7.17 6.78 -15.87
CA SER A 142 6.94 7.00 -14.44
C SER A 142 5.43 6.96 -14.20
N VAL A 143 4.98 6.08 -13.31
CA VAL A 143 3.55 5.87 -13.03
C VAL A 143 3.30 6.22 -11.56
N HIS A 144 2.34 7.10 -11.30
CA HIS A 144 1.99 7.48 -9.93
C HIS A 144 1.53 6.25 -9.12
N CYS A 145 1.88 6.19 -7.84
CA CYS A 145 1.55 5.05 -6.99
C CYS A 145 0.04 4.77 -6.88
N ALA A 146 -0.82 5.77 -7.10
CA ALA A 146 -2.28 5.61 -7.17
C ALA A 146 -2.79 4.89 -8.45
N VAL A 147 -1.93 4.60 -9.42
CA VAL A 147 -2.36 4.08 -10.73
C VAL A 147 -1.89 2.65 -10.92
N PRO A 148 -2.79 1.66 -10.93
CA PRO A 148 -2.42 0.26 -11.15
C PRO A 148 -2.06 -0.01 -12.62
N GLY A 149 -1.25 -1.07 -12.84
CA GLY A 149 -0.85 -1.52 -14.16
C GLY A 149 -0.18 -2.89 -14.11
N ASP A 150 0.47 -3.28 -15.21
CA ASP A 150 1.20 -4.55 -15.28
C ASP A 150 2.30 -4.67 -14.23
N HIS A 151 2.78 -3.55 -13.73
CA HIS A 151 3.79 -3.45 -12.67
C HIS A 151 3.22 -3.61 -11.25
N GLY A 152 1.90 -3.81 -11.10
CA GLY A 152 1.20 -3.78 -9.82
C GLY A 152 0.73 -2.37 -9.48
N SER A 153 1.23 -1.80 -8.39
CA SER A 153 0.86 -0.49 -7.82
C SER A 153 -0.45 -0.53 -7.03
N ASN A 154 -1.34 0.46 -7.15
CA ASN A 154 -2.57 0.57 -6.38
C ASN A 154 -3.65 -0.39 -6.89
N MET A 155 -3.62 -1.62 -6.39
CA MET A 155 -4.56 -2.65 -6.82
C MET A 155 -5.81 -2.73 -5.93
N ASP A 156 -5.76 -2.22 -4.72
CA ASP A 156 -6.86 -2.15 -3.74
C ASP A 156 -7.73 -3.40 -3.72
N THR A 157 -7.07 -4.55 -3.64
CA THR A 157 -7.76 -5.83 -3.62
C THR A 157 -7.58 -6.56 -2.29
N LYS A 158 -8.67 -7.00 -1.69
CA LYS A 158 -8.67 -7.82 -0.46
C LYS A 158 -7.94 -9.15 -0.59
N LEU A 159 -7.47 -9.49 -1.79
CA LEU A 159 -6.68 -10.69 -2.03
C LEU A 159 -5.23 -10.55 -1.55
N ILE A 160 -4.71 -9.31 -1.44
CA ILE A 160 -3.34 -9.06 -0.98
C ILE A 160 -3.33 -8.91 0.54
N LYS A 161 -3.29 -10.01 1.23
CA LYS A 161 -3.38 -10.14 2.69
C LYS A 161 -2.41 -11.18 3.22
N VAL A 162 -2.33 -11.35 4.51
CA VAL A 162 -1.49 -12.39 5.13
C VAL A 162 -1.78 -13.76 4.51
N GLY A 163 -0.72 -14.45 4.08
CA GLY A 163 -0.75 -15.75 3.41
C GLY A 163 -0.91 -15.69 1.89
N SER A 164 -1.08 -14.50 1.29
CA SER A 164 -1.12 -14.36 -0.17
C SER A 164 0.26 -14.30 -0.79
N LYS A 165 0.36 -14.75 -2.05
CA LYS A 165 1.52 -14.60 -2.93
C LYS A 165 1.10 -13.77 -4.13
N VAL A 166 1.82 -12.67 -4.34
CA VAL A 166 1.64 -11.79 -5.50
C VAL A 166 2.80 -12.03 -6.45
N TYR A 167 2.48 -12.24 -7.72
CA TYR A 167 3.45 -12.49 -8.78
C TYR A 167 3.51 -11.28 -9.69
N LEU A 168 4.64 -10.59 -9.70
CA LEU A 168 4.85 -9.36 -10.46
C LEU A 168 5.90 -9.59 -11.54
N PRO A 169 5.68 -9.14 -12.79
CA PRO A 169 6.70 -9.22 -13.83
C PRO A 169 7.89 -8.32 -13.49
N VAL A 170 9.10 -8.80 -13.69
CA VAL A 170 10.31 -8.01 -13.49
C VAL A 170 10.66 -7.32 -14.80
N PHE A 171 10.73 -5.99 -14.79
CA PHE A 171 11.07 -5.17 -15.96
C PHE A 171 12.47 -4.59 -15.89
N VAL A 172 13.03 -4.46 -14.69
CA VAL A 172 14.36 -3.89 -14.45
C VAL A 172 15.16 -4.78 -13.50
N SER A 173 16.48 -4.77 -13.59
CA SER A 173 17.32 -5.51 -12.65
C SER A 173 17.04 -5.08 -11.21
N GLY A 174 16.88 -6.02 -10.31
CA GLY A 174 16.47 -5.80 -8.94
C GLY A 174 14.97 -5.56 -8.74
N ALA A 175 14.15 -5.56 -9.78
CA ALA A 175 12.70 -5.31 -9.77
C ALA A 175 12.30 -3.93 -9.23
N ASN A 176 13.02 -3.35 -8.27
CA ASN A 176 12.69 -2.09 -7.57
C ASN A 176 11.29 -2.13 -6.94
N LEU A 177 11.08 -3.11 -6.05
CA LEU A 177 9.83 -3.29 -5.31
C LEU A 177 9.54 -2.08 -4.40
N ALA A 178 8.28 -1.64 -4.35
CA ALA A 178 7.82 -0.71 -3.34
C ALA A 178 6.38 -1.05 -2.91
N LEU A 179 6.01 -0.67 -1.69
CA LEU A 179 4.69 -0.93 -1.13
C LEU A 179 4.28 0.11 -0.09
N GLY A 180 2.99 0.24 0.09
CA GLY A 180 2.39 1.14 1.07
C GLY A 180 0.89 0.97 1.13
N ASP A 181 0.19 1.95 1.66
CA ASP A 181 -1.26 2.01 1.62
C ASP A 181 -1.91 0.77 2.26
N LEU A 182 -1.75 0.65 3.58
CA LEU A 182 -2.34 -0.44 4.33
C LEU A 182 -3.77 -0.09 4.75
N HIS A 183 -4.68 -1.03 4.55
CA HIS A 183 -6.04 -0.92 5.05
C HIS A 183 -6.28 -1.88 6.22
N ALA A 184 -6.93 -1.38 7.27
CA ALA A 184 -7.36 -2.22 8.39
C ALA A 184 -8.51 -3.15 7.98
N CYS A 185 -9.39 -2.65 7.13
CA CYS A 185 -10.39 -3.41 6.37
C CYS A 185 -10.93 -2.54 5.22
N MET A 186 -11.47 -3.19 4.21
CA MET A 186 -12.04 -2.55 3.02
C MET A 186 -13.16 -3.43 2.45
N GLY A 187 -14.18 -2.81 1.85
CA GLY A 187 -15.16 -3.50 1.01
C GLY A 187 -14.59 -3.78 -0.39
N ASP A 188 -15.14 -4.77 -1.11
CA ASP A 188 -14.71 -5.05 -2.48
C ASP A 188 -14.90 -3.85 -3.39
N GLY A 189 -13.86 -3.56 -4.20
CA GLY A 189 -13.86 -2.47 -5.16
C GLY A 189 -13.71 -1.08 -4.55
N GLU A 190 -13.45 -0.98 -3.25
CA GLU A 190 -13.22 0.29 -2.55
C GLU A 190 -14.24 1.37 -2.93
N LEU A 191 -15.52 1.00 -2.95
CA LEU A 191 -16.59 1.81 -3.56
C LEU A 191 -16.74 3.22 -3.00
N SER A 192 -16.33 3.48 -1.76
CA SER A 192 -16.32 4.81 -1.17
C SER A 192 -15.10 5.66 -1.58
N GLY A 193 -14.11 5.07 -2.27
CA GLY A 193 -12.84 5.69 -2.61
C GLY A 193 -11.90 5.83 -1.41
N THR A 194 -12.08 4.98 -0.40
CA THR A 194 -11.22 4.84 0.79
C THR A 194 -11.53 3.53 1.51
N GLY A 195 -10.50 2.82 1.93
CA GLY A 195 -10.61 1.80 2.96
C GLY A 195 -10.64 2.41 4.36
N ILE A 196 -10.31 1.65 5.40
CA ILE A 196 -9.84 2.21 6.67
C ILE A 196 -8.33 2.29 6.56
N GLU A 197 -7.86 3.43 6.11
CA GLU A 197 -6.47 3.73 5.80
C GLU A 197 -5.64 3.77 7.09
N THR A 198 -4.49 3.13 7.13
CA THR A 198 -3.72 3.06 8.37
C THR A 198 -2.22 2.90 8.10
N ALA A 199 -1.42 3.48 8.96
CA ALA A 199 0.00 3.16 9.03
C ALA A 199 0.20 1.75 9.60
N GLY A 200 1.37 1.16 9.34
CA GLY A 200 1.68 -0.14 9.90
C GLY A 200 3.02 -0.70 9.44
N SER A 201 3.13 -2.02 9.47
CA SER A 201 4.29 -2.71 8.92
C SER A 201 3.91 -4.06 8.33
N CYS A 202 4.62 -4.46 7.28
CA CYS A 202 4.44 -5.73 6.60
C CYS A 202 5.70 -6.58 6.72
N LEU A 203 5.55 -7.85 7.08
CA LEU A 203 6.59 -8.86 6.94
C LEU A 203 6.43 -9.54 5.59
N LEU A 204 7.46 -9.41 4.75
CA LEU A 204 7.47 -9.95 3.40
C LEU A 204 8.60 -10.98 3.22
N TYR A 205 8.35 -11.90 2.32
CA TYR A 205 9.34 -12.78 1.71
C TYR A 205 9.32 -12.53 0.21
N THR A 206 10.50 -12.47 -0.43
CA THR A 206 10.60 -12.27 -1.88
C THR A 206 11.48 -13.33 -2.52
N SER A 207 11.08 -13.82 -3.69
CA SER A 207 11.85 -14.75 -4.49
C SER A 207 11.63 -14.48 -5.98
N PRO A 208 12.65 -14.09 -6.73
CA PRO A 208 12.58 -14.06 -8.18
C PRO A 208 12.61 -15.48 -8.73
N SER A 209 11.93 -15.69 -9.85
CA SER A 209 11.89 -16.98 -10.56
C SER A 209 11.89 -16.73 -12.06
N PRO A 210 12.55 -17.55 -12.87
CA PRO A 210 12.38 -17.53 -14.32
C PRO A 210 10.90 -17.69 -14.72
N ARG A 211 10.53 -17.18 -15.87
CA ARG A 211 9.14 -17.10 -16.36
C ARG A 211 8.44 -18.45 -16.59
N ASP A 212 9.11 -19.56 -16.47
CA ASP A 212 8.57 -20.91 -16.68
C ASP A 212 7.85 -21.44 -15.41
N ILE A 213 6.83 -20.71 -14.98
CA ILE A 213 5.90 -21.16 -13.92
C ILE A 213 4.55 -21.45 -14.58
#